data_d3c84d076e5d20dadcf858bcc5fb5299
#
_entry.id   d3c84d076e5d20dadcf858bcc5fb5299
#
_cell.length_a   1.000
_cell.length_b   1.000
_cell.length_c   1.000
_cell.angle_alpha   90.00
_cell.angle_beta   90.00
_cell.angle_gamma   90.00
#
_symmetry.space_group_name_H-M   'P 1'
#
loop_
_entity.id
_entity.type
_entity.pdbx_description
1 polymer ?
#
loop_
_entity_poly.entity_id
_entity_poly.type
_entity_poly.pdbx_seq_one_letter_code
_entity_poly.pdbx_strand_id
1 'polypeptide(L)'
;MAKNQYRFCFGPWNISEGQDPYGPTTRPAQSFDWKLDQLKKLGFDAMMFHDDDAVPDIDGKSSAQLRKEARALKRRLDDAGVAAEMVAPRLWFSPMTIDGAYTSNDPKCRKYAIERSLRCIDIAHDLGTDTVTW
;
A
#
# COMPACT_ATOMS: atom_id res chain seq x y z
N MET A 1 -30.56 -4.76 19.71
CA MET A 1 -29.22 -4.24 20.00
C MET A 1 -28.46 -4.21 18.70
N ALA A 2 -28.05 -3.03 18.24
CA ALA A 2 -27.22 -2.93 17.04
C ALA A 2 -25.88 -3.63 17.37
N LYS A 3 -25.55 -4.68 16.64
CA LYS A 3 -24.21 -5.25 16.69
C LYS A 3 -23.29 -4.15 16.14
N ASN A 4 -22.45 -3.56 17.02
CA ASN A 4 -21.33 -2.77 16.56
C ASN A 4 -20.46 -3.70 15.73
N GLN A 5 -20.63 -3.63 14.43
CA GLN A 5 -19.89 -4.47 13.51
C GLN A 5 -18.59 -3.73 13.21
N TYR A 6 -17.55 -4.03 13.99
CA TYR A 6 -16.20 -3.56 13.68
C TYR A 6 -15.76 -4.19 12.37
N ARG A 7 -15.20 -3.38 11.49
CA ARG A 7 -14.53 -3.82 10.29
C ARG A 7 -13.03 -3.83 10.55
N PHE A 8 -12.42 -4.95 10.26
CA PHE A 8 -10.99 -5.16 10.47
C PHE A 8 -10.28 -5.26 9.13
N CYS A 9 -9.12 -4.63 9.01
CA CYS A 9 -8.26 -4.74 7.86
C CYS A 9 -6.81 -4.96 8.27
N PHE A 10 -5.99 -5.47 7.37
CA PHE A 10 -4.54 -5.48 7.54
C PHE A 10 -3.84 -5.30 6.19
N GLY A 11 -2.56 -4.88 6.22
CA GLY A 11 -1.76 -4.72 5.01
C GLY A 11 -0.96 -5.98 4.64
N PRO A 12 -0.58 -6.15 3.36
CA PRO A 12 0.22 -7.30 2.91
C PRO A 12 1.55 -7.45 3.64
N TRP A 13 2.09 -6.36 4.18
CA TRP A 13 3.33 -6.34 4.97
C TRP A 13 3.22 -7.03 6.33
N ASN A 14 2.00 -7.21 6.88
CA ASN A 14 1.80 -7.95 8.12
C ASN A 14 2.12 -9.45 7.96
N ILE A 15 2.12 -9.95 6.73
CA ILE A 15 2.61 -11.28 6.36
C ILE A 15 3.96 -11.07 5.67
N SER A 16 4.97 -10.77 6.47
CA SER A 16 6.33 -10.48 6.00
C SER A 16 7.24 -11.71 6.11
N GLU A 17 8.40 -11.60 5.48
CA GLU A 17 9.48 -12.57 5.58
C GLU A 17 10.13 -12.60 6.96
N GLY A 18 9.68 -11.77 7.89
CA GLY A 18 10.24 -11.64 9.22
C GLY A 18 11.62 -11.00 9.21
N GLN A 19 11.86 -10.11 8.28
CA GLN A 19 13.09 -9.34 8.22
C GLN A 19 13.08 -8.29 9.34
N ASP A 20 14.09 -8.36 10.17
CA ASP A 20 14.43 -7.32 11.14
C ASP A 20 15.39 -6.34 10.48
N PRO A 21 15.42 -5.04 10.83
CA PRO A 21 16.45 -4.10 10.34
C PRO A 21 17.88 -4.56 10.55
N TYR A 22 18.12 -5.45 11.51
CA TYR A 22 19.43 -5.94 11.90
C TYR A 22 19.67 -7.43 11.59
N GLY A 23 18.71 -8.10 10.94
CA GLY A 23 18.80 -9.53 10.69
C GLY A 23 18.34 -9.94 9.28
N PRO A 24 18.67 -11.18 8.89
CA PRO A 24 18.21 -11.72 7.61
C PRO A 24 16.73 -12.06 7.65
N THR A 25 16.13 -12.26 6.48
CA THR A 25 14.80 -12.84 6.35
C THR A 25 14.75 -14.23 7.00
N THR A 26 13.71 -14.49 7.78
CA THR A 26 13.56 -15.73 8.55
C THR A 26 12.63 -16.74 7.88
N ARG A 27 11.90 -16.32 6.85
CA ARG A 27 10.95 -17.16 6.10
C ARG A 27 10.85 -16.70 4.64
N PRO A 28 10.42 -17.57 3.71
CA PRO A 28 10.26 -17.20 2.31
C PRO A 28 9.13 -16.17 2.12
N ALA A 29 9.31 -15.31 1.10
CA ALA A 29 8.28 -14.39 0.65
C ALA A 29 7.04 -15.16 0.16
N GLN A 30 5.86 -14.64 0.48
CA GLN A 30 4.60 -15.17 0.00
C GLN A 30 4.03 -14.29 -1.11
N SER A 31 3.38 -14.92 -2.09
CA SER A 31 2.71 -14.18 -3.17
C SER A 31 1.54 -13.33 -2.65
N PHE A 32 1.20 -12.27 -3.38
CA PHE A 32 0.03 -11.47 -3.04
C PHE A 32 -1.26 -12.30 -3.04
N ASP A 33 -1.44 -13.21 -3.98
CA ASP A 33 -2.62 -14.07 -4.04
C ASP A 33 -2.74 -14.96 -2.80
N TRP A 34 -1.63 -15.55 -2.36
CA TRP A 34 -1.60 -16.31 -1.12
C TRP A 34 -1.98 -15.44 0.08
N LYS A 35 -1.45 -14.21 0.16
CA LYS A 35 -1.78 -13.26 1.25
C LYS A 35 -3.27 -12.90 1.23
N LEU A 36 -3.84 -12.66 0.06
CA LEU A 36 -5.26 -12.37 -0.12
C LEU A 36 -6.13 -13.56 0.31
N ASP A 37 -5.74 -14.79 -0.03
CA ASP A 37 -6.42 -15.99 0.40
C ASP A 37 -6.39 -16.16 1.93
N GLN A 38 -5.26 -15.87 2.58
CA GLN A 38 -5.19 -15.91 4.04
C GLN A 38 -6.09 -14.86 4.69
N LEU A 39 -6.13 -13.65 4.15
CA LEU A 39 -7.01 -12.57 4.61
C LEU A 39 -8.47 -13.05 4.61
N LYS A 40 -8.91 -13.64 3.53
CA LYS A 40 -10.27 -14.18 3.41
C LYS A 40 -10.54 -15.33 4.38
N LYS A 41 -9.61 -16.27 4.53
CA LYS A 41 -9.75 -17.39 5.48
C LYS A 41 -9.88 -16.91 6.92
N LEU A 42 -9.27 -15.78 7.26
CA LEU A 42 -9.35 -15.16 8.58
C LEU A 42 -10.63 -14.32 8.78
N GLY A 43 -11.45 -14.18 7.74
CA GLY A 43 -12.71 -13.45 7.80
C GLY A 43 -12.58 -11.94 7.67
N PHE A 44 -11.47 -11.45 7.14
CA PHE A 44 -11.31 -10.03 6.79
C PHE A 44 -11.95 -9.73 5.43
N ASP A 45 -12.50 -8.54 5.31
CA ASP A 45 -13.15 -8.04 4.10
C ASP A 45 -12.50 -6.75 3.55
N ALA A 46 -11.40 -6.32 4.17
CA ALA A 46 -10.66 -5.14 3.77
C ALA A 46 -9.14 -5.31 3.90
N MET A 47 -8.41 -4.67 3.00
CA MET A 47 -6.94 -4.63 2.98
C MET A 47 -6.46 -3.19 2.82
N MET A 48 -5.41 -2.82 3.54
CA MET A 48 -4.74 -1.53 3.38
C MET A 48 -3.42 -1.71 2.63
N PHE A 49 -2.95 -0.65 1.98
CA PHE A 49 -1.78 -0.70 1.10
C PHE A 49 -0.82 0.46 1.38
N HIS A 50 0.46 0.23 1.19
CA HIS A 50 1.33 1.30 0.75
C HIS A 50 1.22 1.45 -0.77
N ASP A 51 1.59 2.60 -1.28
CA ASP A 51 1.54 2.91 -2.72
C ASP A 51 2.32 1.89 -3.56
N ASP A 52 3.49 1.46 -3.08
CA ASP A 52 4.35 0.47 -3.74
C ASP A 52 3.95 -1.00 -3.46
N ASP A 53 3.13 -1.28 -2.47
CA ASP A 53 2.45 -2.57 -2.34
C ASP A 53 1.32 -2.70 -3.38
N ALA A 54 0.63 -1.59 -3.65
CA ALA A 54 -0.45 -1.54 -4.63
C ALA A 54 0.08 -1.52 -6.07
N VAL A 55 1.10 -0.72 -6.33
CA VAL A 55 1.75 -0.60 -7.63
C VAL A 55 3.27 -0.61 -7.43
N PRO A 56 3.93 -1.77 -7.61
CA PRO A 56 5.40 -1.87 -7.51
C PRO A 56 6.11 -0.90 -8.45
N ASP A 57 7.34 -0.49 -8.11
CA ASP A 57 8.19 0.40 -8.92
C ASP A 57 7.51 1.71 -9.32
N ILE A 58 6.80 2.31 -8.39
CA ILE A 58 6.00 3.53 -8.61
C ILE A 58 6.78 4.67 -9.24
N ASP A 59 8.07 4.83 -8.92
CA ASP A 59 8.89 5.93 -9.39
C ASP A 59 9.29 5.79 -10.87
N GLY A 60 9.36 4.55 -11.38
CA GLY A 60 9.69 4.26 -12.78
C GLY A 60 8.51 4.32 -13.75
N LYS A 61 7.28 4.54 -13.25
CA LYS A 61 6.05 4.41 -14.04
C LYS A 61 5.41 5.73 -14.39
N SER A 62 4.84 5.78 -15.59
CA SER A 62 3.95 6.88 -16.00
C SER A 62 2.60 6.80 -15.27
N SER A 63 1.89 7.93 -15.18
CA SER A 63 0.53 7.96 -14.58
C SER A 63 -0.43 6.98 -15.26
N ALA A 64 -0.31 6.74 -16.56
CA ALA A 64 -1.13 5.76 -17.26
C ALA A 64 -0.84 4.31 -16.83
N GLN A 65 0.43 3.98 -16.58
CA GLN A 65 0.83 2.67 -16.07
C GLN A 65 0.37 2.47 -14.62
N LEU A 66 0.55 3.48 -13.76
CA LEU A 66 0.06 3.47 -12.38
C LEU A 66 -1.44 3.18 -12.34
N ARG A 67 -2.21 3.94 -13.10
CA ARG A 67 -3.67 3.77 -13.20
C ARG A 67 -4.07 2.38 -13.70
N LYS A 68 -3.39 1.88 -14.74
CA LYS A 68 -3.65 0.53 -15.28
C LYS A 68 -3.45 -0.56 -14.22
N GLU A 69 -2.35 -0.48 -13.48
CA GLU A 69 -2.01 -1.48 -12.46
C GLU A 69 -2.91 -1.35 -11.22
N ALA A 70 -3.19 -0.14 -10.73
CA ALA A 70 -4.12 0.08 -9.63
C ALA A 70 -5.52 -0.48 -9.95
N ARG A 71 -6.02 -0.25 -11.15
CA ARG A 71 -7.30 -0.82 -11.60
C ARG A 71 -7.26 -2.34 -11.78
N ALA A 72 -6.11 -2.90 -12.15
CA ALA A 72 -5.95 -4.36 -12.20
C ALA A 72 -6.01 -4.96 -10.79
N LEU A 73 -5.35 -4.33 -9.81
CA LEU A 73 -5.45 -4.71 -8.41
C LEU A 73 -6.89 -4.56 -7.89
N LYS A 74 -7.56 -3.44 -8.21
CA LYS A 74 -8.97 -3.22 -7.84
C LYS A 74 -9.86 -4.37 -8.27
N ARG A 75 -9.75 -4.80 -9.53
CA ARG A 75 -10.54 -5.95 -10.02
C ARG A 75 -10.26 -7.23 -9.23
N ARG A 76 -9.00 -7.52 -8.92
CA ARG A 76 -8.64 -8.70 -8.11
C ARG A 76 -9.24 -8.65 -6.72
N LEU A 77 -9.26 -7.46 -6.10
CA LEU A 77 -9.89 -7.25 -4.79
C LEU A 77 -11.41 -7.43 -4.88
N ASP A 78 -12.05 -6.88 -5.92
CA ASP A 78 -13.48 -7.01 -6.14
C ASP A 78 -13.90 -8.48 -6.35
N ASP A 79 -13.15 -9.21 -7.19
CA ASP A 79 -13.38 -10.65 -7.44
C ASP A 79 -13.22 -11.46 -6.14
N ALA A 80 -12.38 -11.01 -5.23
CA ALA A 80 -12.20 -11.62 -3.92
C ALA A 80 -13.23 -11.16 -2.87
N GLY A 81 -14.03 -10.13 -3.16
CA GLY A 81 -14.95 -9.50 -2.20
C GLY A 81 -14.22 -8.75 -1.10
N VAL A 82 -13.06 -8.15 -1.40
CA VAL A 82 -12.21 -7.40 -0.46
C VAL A 82 -12.16 -5.94 -0.89
N ALA A 83 -12.36 -5.02 0.04
CA ALA A 83 -12.23 -3.60 -0.20
C ALA A 83 -10.78 -3.12 0.03
N ALA A 84 -10.34 -2.13 -0.74
CA ALA A 84 -9.20 -1.33 -0.34
C ALA A 84 -9.64 -0.34 0.75
N GLU A 85 -9.03 -0.40 1.93
CA GLU A 85 -9.42 0.46 3.07
C GLU A 85 -8.72 1.80 3.03
N MET A 86 -7.44 1.79 2.75
CA MET A 86 -6.62 2.99 2.69
C MET A 86 -5.33 2.75 1.91
N VAL A 87 -4.72 3.83 1.45
CA VAL A 87 -3.37 3.82 0.85
C VAL A 87 -2.48 4.82 1.57
N ALA A 88 -1.21 4.48 1.73
CA ALA A 88 -0.19 5.36 2.32
C ALA A 88 1.03 5.49 1.40
N PRO A 89 1.60 6.68 1.15
CA PRO A 89 2.88 6.79 0.47
C PRO A 89 4.00 6.30 1.39
N ARG A 90 4.80 5.34 0.92
CA ARG A 90 5.93 4.78 1.69
C ARG A 90 7.15 5.71 1.59
N LEU A 91 7.11 6.81 2.33
CA LEU A 91 8.17 7.82 2.27
C LEU A 91 9.35 7.54 3.19
N TRP A 92 9.23 6.64 4.15
CA TRP A 92 10.31 6.33 5.12
C TRP A 92 11.33 5.31 4.61
N PHE A 93 11.09 4.69 3.46
CA PHE A 93 11.95 3.62 2.94
C PHE A 93 12.91 4.09 1.85
N SER A 94 12.61 5.20 1.19
CA SER A 94 13.45 5.72 0.11
C SER A 94 14.67 6.45 0.66
N PRO A 95 15.89 6.18 0.12
CA PRO A 95 17.06 6.99 0.44
C PRO A 95 16.85 8.48 0.19
N MET A 96 15.98 8.85 -0.74
CA MET A 96 15.64 10.25 -1.03
C MET A 96 14.93 10.93 0.14
N THR A 97 14.16 10.20 0.94
CA THR A 97 13.28 10.76 1.97
C THR A 97 13.59 10.31 3.39
N ILE A 98 14.64 9.50 3.59
CA ILE A 98 15.02 8.95 4.88
C ILE A 98 15.35 10.04 5.92
N ASP A 99 15.77 11.21 5.46
CA ASP A 99 16.09 12.38 6.30
C ASP A 99 15.01 13.46 6.17
N GLY A 100 13.73 13.07 6.31
CA GLY A 100 12.64 13.99 6.57
C GLY A 100 11.68 14.36 5.45
N ALA A 101 11.54 13.63 4.38
CA ALA A 101 10.45 13.78 3.38
C ALA A 101 9.94 15.25 3.19
N TYR A 102 8.73 15.56 3.68
CA TYR A 102 8.13 16.91 3.59
C TYR A 102 8.85 17.98 4.40
N THR A 103 9.55 17.58 5.45
CA THR A 103 10.26 18.49 6.37
C THR A 103 11.76 18.56 6.07
N SER A 104 12.24 17.86 5.03
CA SER A 104 13.65 17.90 4.64
C SER A 104 14.10 19.32 4.30
N ASN A 105 15.34 19.66 4.64
CA ASN A 105 15.96 20.92 4.23
C ASN A 105 16.23 20.96 2.71
N ASP A 106 16.36 19.82 2.05
CA ASP A 106 16.51 19.74 0.59
C ASP A 106 15.16 19.94 -0.13
N PRO A 107 15.00 21.01 -0.94
CA PRO A 107 13.77 21.24 -1.70
C PRO A 107 13.46 20.14 -2.73
N LYS A 108 14.47 19.40 -3.21
CA LYS A 108 14.26 18.26 -4.12
C LYS A 108 13.59 17.11 -3.41
N CYS A 109 14.00 16.84 -2.17
CA CYS A 109 13.38 15.83 -1.32
C CYS A 109 11.90 16.18 -1.05
N ARG A 110 11.62 17.43 -0.65
CA ARG A 110 10.23 17.89 -0.42
C ARG A 110 9.38 17.77 -1.68
N LYS A 111 9.92 18.16 -2.84
CA LYS A 111 9.22 18.04 -4.12
C LYS A 111 8.88 16.58 -4.44
N TYR A 112 9.86 15.68 -4.31
CA TYR A 112 9.64 14.25 -4.51
C TYR A 112 8.54 13.70 -3.57
N ALA A 113 8.59 14.04 -2.29
CA ALA A 113 7.57 13.61 -1.32
C ALA A 113 6.16 14.05 -1.73
N ILE A 114 6.00 15.31 -2.16
CA ILE A 114 4.72 15.84 -2.65
C ILE A 114 4.27 15.10 -3.91
N GLU A 115 5.13 14.93 -4.89
CA GLU A 115 4.81 14.26 -6.16
C GLU A 115 4.42 12.79 -5.93
N ARG A 116 5.12 12.07 -5.05
CA ARG A 116 4.78 10.71 -4.68
C ARG A 116 3.43 10.64 -3.95
N SER A 117 3.15 11.60 -3.11
CA SER A 117 1.86 11.67 -2.40
C SER A 117 0.69 11.93 -3.35
N LEU A 118 0.87 12.78 -4.35
CA LEU A 118 -0.16 12.99 -5.39
C LEU A 118 -0.42 11.69 -6.18
N ARG A 119 0.62 10.93 -6.52
CA ARG A 119 0.46 9.61 -7.15
C ARG A 119 -0.25 8.61 -6.23
N CYS A 120 0.03 8.66 -4.92
CA CYS A 120 -0.66 7.83 -3.94
C CYS A 120 -2.17 8.13 -3.91
N ILE A 121 -2.56 9.40 -4.00
CA ILE A 121 -3.97 9.83 -4.10
C ILE A 121 -4.61 9.27 -5.38
N ASP A 122 -3.92 9.33 -6.52
CA ASP A 122 -4.42 8.75 -7.77
C ASP A 122 -4.61 7.22 -7.65
N ILE A 123 -3.68 6.52 -7.00
CA ILE A 123 -3.79 5.07 -6.73
C ILE A 123 -4.98 4.78 -5.82
N ALA A 124 -5.16 5.54 -4.73
CA ALA A 124 -6.29 5.40 -3.82
C ALA A 124 -7.63 5.56 -4.56
N HIS A 125 -7.75 6.59 -5.38
CA HIS A 125 -8.91 6.82 -6.22
C HIS A 125 -9.19 5.63 -7.17
N ASP A 126 -8.18 5.11 -7.86
CA ASP A 126 -8.34 3.98 -8.78
C ASP A 126 -8.59 2.64 -8.06
N LEU A 127 -8.24 2.52 -6.78
CA LEU A 127 -8.60 1.40 -5.89
C LEU A 127 -9.99 1.55 -5.27
N GLY A 128 -10.61 2.72 -5.37
CA GLY A 128 -11.94 3.00 -4.86
C GLY A 128 -11.99 3.27 -3.36
N THR A 129 -10.91 3.79 -2.77
CA THR A 129 -10.88 4.30 -1.40
C THR A 129 -10.66 5.81 -1.41
N ASP A 130 -11.28 6.50 -0.47
CA ASP A 130 -11.12 7.94 -0.21
C ASP A 130 -10.18 8.22 0.99
N THR A 131 -9.60 7.17 1.55
CA THR A 131 -8.72 7.27 2.71
C THR A 131 -7.26 7.17 2.31
N VAL A 132 -6.53 8.25 2.53
CA VAL A 132 -5.07 8.31 2.40
C VAL A 132 -4.48 8.73 3.75
N THR A 133 -3.46 8.02 4.22
CA THR A 133 -2.75 8.35 5.47
C THR A 133 -1.30 8.72 5.17
N TRP A 134 -0.72 9.59 6.02
CA TRP A 134 0.62 10.16 5.88
C TRP A 134 1.51 9.78 7.04
#